data_9af23960fa878f8bf6e5892642a434f3
#
_entry.id   9af23960fa878f8bf6e5892642a434f3
#
_cell.length_a   1.000
_cell.length_b   1.000
_cell.length_c   1.000
_cell.angle_alpha   90.00
_cell.angle_beta   90.00
_cell.angle_gamma   90.00
#
_symmetry.space_group_name_H-M   'P 1'
#
loop_
_entity.id
_entity.type
_entity.pdbx_description
1 polymer ?
#
loop_
_entity_poly.entity_id
_entity_poly.type
_entity_poly.pdbx_seq_one_letter_code
_entity_poly.pdbx_strand_id
1 'polypeptide(L)'
;MTTTYCSKSWTDINIDFESRTLRHCCKAQGHSFPDQLTEQFISLGDVVKERRQQSLNNVAHSDCNSCWNDYSKGNSAYRDWANRWDDVFIKNHKTILNDDDKFIHYIEIKPDRTCDLACIYCSATSSSKIAQEEGVIIEDATNEDDYTVFKSWLKNYILRKDIIAEQIVIIFLGGEPTASERFYDLVDYIEDIAKLTDKKIRLEICTNANSKKFLMDKVITRMDTSKLAWGIGVSNEAFGEDAEGIRHGLDWSRFGENFKRYIQHPKTELIVLSPTINIFNLKSFHLYITWVYEQFKLYAPEKEFTWYGNFISWPDEMDISHLPKEYVKYIELAEHAIFKETDNKKHVYKENFVTFIDTMKQRLAASYNPDYKQVAQEFLERKQLVKKTDKLIKLMDSLDL
;
A
#
# COMPACT_ATOMS: atom_id res chain seq x y z
N MET A 1 -27.06 8.02 11.05
CA MET A 1 -25.89 8.29 11.90
C MET A 1 -24.77 7.39 11.42
N THR A 2 -23.65 7.94 11.01
CA THR A 2 -22.46 7.14 10.69
C THR A 2 -21.96 6.54 12.01
N THR A 3 -21.92 5.21 12.09
CA THR A 3 -21.35 4.54 13.27
C THR A 3 -19.85 4.85 13.34
N THR A 4 -19.27 4.93 14.53
CA THR A 4 -17.81 5.11 14.68
C THR A 4 -17.05 3.79 14.62
N TYR A 5 -17.76 2.70 14.42
CA TYR A 5 -17.26 1.35 14.40
C TYR A 5 -16.37 1.08 13.18
N CYS A 6 -15.20 0.48 13.40
CA CYS A 6 -14.23 0.17 12.35
C CYS A 6 -13.56 -1.18 12.60
N SER A 7 -13.66 -2.11 11.65
CA SER A 7 -13.08 -3.46 11.74
C SER A 7 -11.57 -3.42 12.04
N LYS A 8 -10.85 -2.50 11.42
CA LYS A 8 -9.39 -2.39 11.52
C LYS A 8 -8.87 -2.23 12.96
N SER A 9 -9.73 -1.76 13.89
CA SER A 9 -9.37 -1.69 15.31
C SER A 9 -9.19 -3.06 15.98
N TRP A 10 -9.74 -4.11 15.40
CA TRP A 10 -9.69 -5.49 15.94
C TRP A 10 -8.90 -6.44 15.07
N THR A 11 -8.79 -6.16 13.77
CA THR A 11 -8.32 -7.10 12.77
C THR A 11 -6.93 -6.83 12.26
N ASP A 12 -6.39 -5.62 12.47
CA ASP A 12 -5.13 -5.19 11.91
C ASP A 12 -4.09 -4.79 12.95
N ILE A 13 -2.84 -5.05 12.63
CA ILE A 13 -1.66 -4.45 13.27
C ILE A 13 -0.70 -3.99 12.19
N ASN A 14 -0.18 -2.78 12.35
CA ASN A 14 0.85 -2.18 11.50
C ASN A 14 2.06 -1.84 12.35
N ILE A 15 3.20 -2.42 12.03
CA ILE A 15 4.47 -2.20 12.72
C ILE A 15 5.47 -1.55 11.78
N ASP A 16 5.99 -0.40 12.17
CA ASP A 16 7.06 0.31 11.48
C ASP A 16 8.29 0.35 12.40
N PHE A 17 9.29 -0.46 12.10
CA PHE A 17 10.53 -0.54 12.89
C PHE A 17 11.40 0.69 12.72
N GLU A 18 11.39 1.30 11.54
CA GLU A 18 12.18 2.50 11.25
C GLU A 18 11.75 3.70 12.10
N SER A 19 10.44 3.92 12.19
CA SER A 19 9.87 5.00 13.01
C SER A 19 9.56 4.57 14.45
N ARG A 20 9.78 3.31 14.78
CA ARG A 20 9.41 2.67 16.04
C ARG A 20 7.97 2.99 16.43
N THR A 21 7.02 2.69 15.54
CA THR A 21 5.60 2.96 15.75
C THR A 21 4.72 1.75 15.50
N LEU A 22 3.64 1.67 16.29
CA LEU A 22 2.55 0.72 16.14
C LEU A 22 1.27 1.47 15.74
N ARG A 23 0.51 0.87 14.82
CA ARG A 23 -0.82 1.34 14.41
C ARG A 23 -1.76 0.15 14.30
N HIS A 24 -3.05 0.40 14.44
CA HIS A 24 -4.09 -0.59 14.18
C HIS A 24 -4.87 -0.31 12.90
N CYS A 25 -4.32 0.53 12.06
CA CYS A 25 -4.81 0.84 10.73
C CYS A 25 -3.77 1.69 10.02
N CYS A 26 -3.52 1.45 8.76
CA CYS A 26 -2.59 2.24 7.93
C CYS A 26 -2.95 3.74 7.85
N LYS A 27 -4.21 4.12 8.13
CA LYS A 27 -4.69 5.51 8.16
C LYS A 27 -4.72 6.12 9.55
N ALA A 28 -4.49 5.33 10.60
CA ALA A 28 -4.51 5.81 11.98
C ALA A 28 -3.19 6.49 12.37
N GLN A 29 -3.23 7.34 13.37
CA GLN A 29 -2.04 7.90 13.99
C GLN A 29 -1.17 6.77 14.56
N GLY A 30 0.14 6.88 14.40
CA GLY A 30 1.11 5.94 14.96
C GLY A 30 1.42 6.26 16.42
N HIS A 31 1.59 5.22 17.24
CA HIS A 31 2.00 5.29 18.62
C HIS A 31 3.45 4.82 18.72
N SER A 32 4.31 5.65 19.31
CA SER A 32 5.74 5.31 19.49
C SER A 32 5.87 4.08 20.41
N PHE A 33 6.83 3.22 20.10
CA PHE A 33 7.19 2.15 21.00
C PHE A 33 7.67 2.72 22.34
N PRO A 34 7.42 2.02 23.44
CA PRO A 34 8.07 2.33 24.72
C PRO A 34 9.60 2.11 24.60
N ASP A 35 10.36 2.57 25.58
CA ASP A 35 11.81 2.36 25.62
C ASP A 35 12.18 0.87 25.48
N GLN A 36 11.37 0.00 26.08
CA GLN A 36 11.41 -1.45 25.92
C GLN A 36 10.08 -1.93 25.34
N LEU A 37 10.10 -2.38 24.10
CA LEU A 37 8.94 -2.99 23.47
C LEU A 37 8.57 -4.29 24.19
N THR A 38 7.28 -4.59 24.31
CA THR A 38 6.77 -5.83 24.90
C THR A 38 5.73 -6.47 23.99
N GLU A 39 5.59 -7.80 24.05
CA GLU A 39 4.51 -8.50 23.33
C GLU A 39 3.12 -7.98 23.72
N GLN A 40 2.92 -7.60 24.97
CA GLN A 40 1.66 -7.01 25.44
C GLN A 40 1.36 -5.67 24.75
N PHE A 41 2.37 -4.82 24.57
CA PHE A 41 2.19 -3.56 23.83
C PHE A 41 1.78 -3.81 22.38
N ILE A 42 2.36 -4.81 21.73
CA ILE A 42 2.01 -5.16 20.34
C ILE A 42 0.56 -5.65 20.27
N SER A 43 0.14 -6.54 21.17
CA SER A 43 -1.20 -7.13 21.15
C SER A 43 -2.31 -6.16 21.53
N LEU A 44 -2.14 -5.41 22.59
CA LEU A 44 -3.23 -4.74 23.29
C LEU A 44 -2.84 -3.38 23.87
N GLY A 45 -1.96 -2.63 23.24
CA GLY A 45 -1.60 -1.30 23.75
C GLY A 45 -2.81 -0.52 24.26
N ASP A 46 -2.69 0.19 25.39
CA ASP A 46 -3.81 0.87 26.06
C ASP A 46 -4.61 1.77 25.13
N VAL A 47 -3.93 2.39 24.18
CA VAL A 47 -4.55 3.24 23.15
C VAL A 47 -5.56 2.48 22.28
N VAL A 48 -5.28 1.22 21.96
CA VAL A 48 -6.22 0.39 21.18
C VAL A 48 -7.47 0.08 21.96
N LYS A 49 -7.31 -0.20 23.26
CA LYS A 49 -8.45 -0.44 24.14
C LYS A 49 -9.36 0.78 24.22
N GLU A 50 -8.77 1.95 24.43
CA GLU A 50 -9.52 3.20 24.45
C GLU A 50 -10.25 3.44 23.12
N ARG A 51 -9.57 3.25 21.99
CA ARG A 51 -10.17 3.41 20.66
C ARG A 51 -11.30 2.42 20.41
N ARG A 52 -11.14 1.15 20.80
CA ARG A 52 -12.21 0.14 20.70
C ARG A 52 -13.41 0.54 21.55
N GLN A 53 -13.21 0.94 22.80
CA GLN A 53 -14.26 1.38 23.69
C GLN A 53 -14.99 2.61 23.14
N GLN A 54 -14.26 3.63 22.69
CA GLN A 54 -14.87 4.82 22.09
C GLN A 54 -15.66 4.44 20.85
N SER A 55 -15.12 3.59 19.98
CA SER A 55 -15.79 3.10 18.79
C SER A 55 -17.09 2.38 19.10
N LEU A 56 -17.12 1.51 20.11
CA LEU A 56 -18.31 0.81 20.58
C LEU A 56 -19.34 1.76 21.19
N ASN A 57 -18.91 2.81 21.86
CA ASN A 57 -19.75 3.86 22.46
C ASN A 57 -20.19 4.93 21.45
N ASN A 58 -19.90 4.74 20.17
CA ASN A 58 -20.20 5.68 19.09
C ASN A 58 -19.52 7.04 19.27
N VAL A 59 -18.30 7.03 19.83
CA VAL A 59 -17.43 8.21 20.00
C VAL A 59 -16.29 8.14 18.98
N ALA A 60 -16.05 9.23 18.28
CA ALA A 60 -14.96 9.34 17.31
C ALA A 60 -13.61 9.45 18.04
N HIS A 61 -12.67 8.55 17.72
CA HIS A 61 -11.32 8.61 18.24
C HIS A 61 -10.42 9.52 17.41
N SER A 62 -9.53 10.30 18.04
CA SER A 62 -8.63 11.24 17.38
C SER A 62 -7.65 10.58 16.40
N ASP A 63 -7.21 9.36 16.68
CA ASP A 63 -6.32 8.61 15.77
C ASP A 63 -6.95 8.36 14.40
N CYS A 64 -8.27 8.39 14.31
CA CYS A 64 -9.02 8.18 13.10
C CYS A 64 -9.35 9.47 12.33
N ASN A 65 -8.69 10.59 12.67
CA ASN A 65 -8.96 11.90 12.06
C ASN A 65 -8.87 11.90 10.53
N SER A 66 -8.05 11.05 9.93
CA SER A 66 -8.02 10.88 8.47
C SER A 66 -9.40 10.52 7.91
N CYS A 67 -10.07 9.52 8.50
CA CYS A 67 -11.42 9.12 8.10
C CYS A 67 -12.47 10.19 8.44
N TRP A 68 -12.33 10.86 9.58
CA TRP A 68 -13.27 11.93 9.97
C TRP A 68 -13.17 13.14 9.04
N ASN A 69 -11.96 13.47 8.61
CA ASN A 69 -11.73 14.53 7.63
C ASN A 69 -12.34 14.18 6.26
N ASP A 70 -12.25 12.93 5.82
CA ASP A 70 -12.91 12.48 4.60
C ASP A 70 -14.43 12.67 4.69
N TYR A 71 -15.05 12.24 5.79
CA TYR A 71 -16.49 12.44 5.99
C TYR A 71 -16.89 13.92 6.08
N SER A 72 -16.09 14.76 6.71
CA SER A 72 -16.38 16.19 6.79
C SER A 72 -16.40 16.87 5.43
N LYS A 73 -15.66 16.30 4.47
CA LYS A 73 -15.64 16.74 3.07
C LYS A 73 -16.68 16.05 2.19
N GLY A 74 -17.54 15.19 2.78
CA GLY A 74 -18.55 14.42 2.03
C GLY A 74 -18.02 13.21 1.27
N ASN A 75 -16.77 12.81 1.51
CA ASN A 75 -16.14 11.67 0.86
C ASN A 75 -16.39 10.36 1.65
N SER A 76 -16.33 9.22 0.94
CA SER A 76 -16.23 7.92 1.58
C SER A 76 -14.88 7.77 2.27
N ALA A 77 -14.86 7.25 3.49
CA ALA A 77 -13.62 6.99 4.20
C ALA A 77 -13.15 5.54 4.04
N TYR A 78 -11.85 5.33 4.26
CA TYR A 78 -11.24 3.99 4.26
C TYR A 78 -11.97 2.99 5.19
N ARG A 79 -12.54 3.48 6.29
CA ARG A 79 -13.35 2.70 7.23
C ARG A 79 -14.56 2.03 6.57
N ASP A 80 -15.24 2.71 5.65
CA ASP A 80 -16.45 2.17 4.98
C ASP A 80 -16.06 0.98 4.10
N TRP A 81 -14.93 1.12 3.42
CA TRP A 81 -14.36 0.01 2.66
C TRP A 81 -13.95 -1.14 3.58
N ALA A 82 -13.21 -0.86 4.66
CA ALA A 82 -12.75 -1.85 5.61
C ALA A 82 -13.90 -2.67 6.20
N ASN A 83 -14.95 -1.99 6.70
CA ASN A 83 -16.11 -2.66 7.29
C ASN A 83 -16.92 -3.50 6.30
N ARG A 84 -16.86 -3.17 5.01
CA ARG A 84 -17.56 -3.88 3.95
C ARG A 84 -16.87 -5.17 3.55
N TRP A 85 -15.54 -5.19 3.57
CA TRP A 85 -14.74 -6.26 2.97
C TRP A 85 -14.00 -7.13 3.98
N ASP A 86 -14.08 -6.83 5.27
CA ASP A 86 -13.47 -7.64 6.31
C ASP A 86 -14.38 -8.80 6.72
N ASP A 87 -14.21 -9.93 6.05
CA ASP A 87 -15.02 -11.12 6.27
C ASP A 87 -14.95 -11.65 7.71
N VAL A 88 -13.78 -11.61 8.33
CA VAL A 88 -13.59 -12.06 9.71
C VAL A 88 -14.41 -11.19 10.65
N PHE A 89 -14.36 -9.90 10.45
CA PHE A 89 -15.12 -8.94 11.20
C PHE A 89 -16.63 -9.07 10.95
N ILE A 90 -17.06 -9.15 9.68
CA ILE A 90 -18.48 -9.27 9.32
C ILE A 90 -19.11 -10.50 9.97
N LYS A 91 -18.42 -11.65 9.91
CA LYS A 91 -18.91 -12.92 10.49
C LYS A 91 -18.99 -12.86 12.02
N ASN A 92 -18.11 -12.12 12.68
CA ASN A 92 -17.94 -12.15 14.13
C ASN A 92 -18.33 -10.83 14.85
N HIS A 93 -18.82 -9.81 14.14
CA HIS A 93 -19.07 -8.48 14.70
C HIS A 93 -19.97 -8.46 15.93
N LYS A 94 -20.86 -9.44 16.10
CA LYS A 94 -21.75 -9.58 17.28
C LYS A 94 -21.00 -10.10 18.51
N THR A 95 -19.85 -10.74 18.34
CA THR A 95 -19.05 -11.34 19.40
C THR A 95 -17.76 -10.56 19.68
N ILE A 96 -17.38 -9.65 18.77
CA ILE A 96 -16.23 -8.75 18.93
C ILE A 96 -16.62 -7.60 19.90
N LEU A 97 -16.89 -7.92 21.14
CA LEU A 97 -17.27 -6.90 22.12
C LEU A 97 -16.22 -6.67 23.21
N ASN A 98 -15.12 -7.44 23.20
CA ASN A 98 -14.09 -7.42 24.23
C ASN A 98 -12.73 -7.03 23.66
N ASP A 99 -11.82 -6.62 24.54
CA ASP A 99 -10.42 -6.26 24.26
C ASP A 99 -9.55 -7.47 23.85
N ASP A 100 -10.06 -8.32 22.97
CA ASP A 100 -9.44 -9.57 22.60
C ASP A 100 -8.71 -9.43 21.25
N ASP A 101 -7.45 -9.84 21.19
CA ASP A 101 -6.61 -9.79 20.01
C ASP A 101 -6.77 -11.01 19.07
N LYS A 102 -7.66 -11.94 19.40
CA LYS A 102 -7.87 -13.18 18.62
C LYS A 102 -8.40 -12.98 17.20
N PHE A 103 -8.79 -11.76 16.86
CA PHE A 103 -9.33 -11.40 15.56
C PHE A 103 -8.27 -10.81 14.60
N ILE A 104 -7.05 -10.56 15.07
CA ILE A 104 -6.01 -10.01 14.22
C ILE A 104 -5.68 -11.01 13.12
N HIS A 105 -5.81 -10.58 11.87
CA HIS A 105 -5.46 -11.40 10.72
C HIS A 105 -4.74 -10.64 9.62
N TYR A 106 -4.62 -9.30 9.75
CA TYR A 106 -3.75 -8.48 8.91
C TYR A 106 -2.61 -7.92 9.76
N ILE A 107 -1.39 -8.30 9.41
CA ILE A 107 -0.16 -7.86 10.09
C ILE A 107 0.70 -7.18 9.03
N GLU A 108 0.71 -5.86 9.04
CA GLU A 108 1.55 -5.06 8.16
C GLU A 108 2.89 -4.78 8.84
N ILE A 109 3.98 -5.04 8.13
CA ILE A 109 5.34 -4.89 8.63
C ILE A 109 6.12 -3.98 7.70
N LYS A 110 6.71 -2.93 8.24
CA LYS A 110 7.71 -2.11 7.59
C LYS A 110 9.06 -2.37 8.25
N PRO A 111 9.89 -3.27 7.69
CA PRO A 111 11.14 -3.68 8.31
C PRO A 111 12.17 -2.57 8.37
N ASP A 112 12.26 -1.80 7.30
CA ASP A 112 13.17 -0.66 7.12
C ASP A 112 12.74 0.22 5.92
N ARG A 113 13.55 1.24 5.59
CA ARG A 113 13.32 2.15 4.47
C ARG A 113 14.20 1.86 3.24
N THR A 114 14.88 0.72 3.19
CA THR A 114 15.73 0.36 2.05
C THR A 114 14.93 0.42 0.75
N CYS A 115 15.35 1.25 -0.19
CA CYS A 115 14.67 1.43 -1.47
C CYS A 115 15.66 1.79 -2.56
N ASP A 116 15.44 1.32 -3.77
CA ASP A 116 16.24 1.60 -4.97
C ASP A 116 15.67 2.74 -5.81
N LEU A 117 14.49 3.27 -5.45
CA LEU A 117 13.83 4.36 -6.17
C LEU A 117 13.76 5.66 -5.34
N ALA A 118 13.72 6.79 -6.07
CA ALA A 118 13.48 8.12 -5.53
C ALA A 118 12.22 8.73 -6.17
N CYS A 119 11.05 8.13 -5.88
CA CYS A 119 9.77 8.59 -6.41
C CYS A 119 9.49 10.05 -6.00
N ILE A 120 8.96 10.86 -6.93
CA ILE A 120 8.78 12.30 -6.74
C ILE A 120 7.88 12.67 -5.55
N TYR A 121 6.94 11.81 -5.18
CA TYR A 121 6.01 11.99 -4.06
C TYR A 121 6.46 11.29 -2.77
N CYS A 122 7.64 10.67 -2.76
CA CYS A 122 8.17 10.00 -1.58
C CYS A 122 9.08 10.94 -0.76
N SER A 123 9.56 10.46 0.37
CA SER A 123 10.43 11.23 1.27
C SER A 123 11.65 10.41 1.73
N ALA A 124 12.66 11.10 2.22
CA ALA A 124 13.86 10.51 2.80
C ALA A 124 13.54 9.55 3.96
N THR A 125 12.46 9.80 4.71
CA THR A 125 12.00 8.90 5.79
C THR A 125 11.42 7.58 5.31
N SER A 126 11.11 7.46 4.01
CA SER A 126 10.54 6.25 3.42
C SER A 126 11.38 5.64 2.32
N SER A 127 12.47 6.31 1.90
CA SER A 127 13.39 5.80 0.88
C SER A 127 14.83 6.16 1.22
N SER A 128 15.66 5.14 1.39
CA SER A 128 17.11 5.30 1.58
C SER A 128 17.77 5.94 0.36
N LYS A 129 17.22 5.74 -0.85
CA LYS A 129 17.71 6.35 -2.07
C LYS A 129 17.50 7.87 -2.06
N ILE A 130 16.31 8.33 -1.63
CA ILE A 130 16.04 9.76 -1.48
C ILE A 130 16.94 10.36 -0.41
N ALA A 131 17.07 9.72 0.76
CA ALA A 131 17.95 10.18 1.82
C ALA A 131 19.39 10.37 1.33
N GLN A 132 19.91 9.40 0.54
CA GLN A 132 21.22 9.47 -0.07
C GLN A 132 21.33 10.65 -1.06
N GLU A 133 20.33 10.87 -1.90
CA GLU A 133 20.32 11.92 -2.93
C GLU A 133 20.16 13.32 -2.33
N GLU A 134 19.37 13.46 -1.27
CA GLU A 134 19.19 14.71 -0.53
C GLU A 134 20.34 15.00 0.45
N GLY A 135 21.26 14.04 0.67
CA GLY A 135 22.34 14.17 1.65
C GLY A 135 21.84 14.21 3.10
N VAL A 136 20.66 13.65 3.35
CA VAL A 136 20.04 13.62 4.68
C VAL A 136 20.46 12.36 5.40
N ILE A 137 21.06 12.52 6.58
CA ILE A 137 21.34 11.41 7.48
C ILE A 137 20.08 11.20 8.34
N ILE A 138 19.43 10.07 8.14
CA ILE A 138 18.36 9.63 9.03
C ILE A 138 18.93 8.51 9.87
N GLU A 139 18.97 8.71 11.18
CA GLU A 139 19.40 7.66 12.10
C GLU A 139 18.48 6.45 11.96
N ASP A 140 19.09 5.27 11.86
CA ASP A 140 18.34 4.01 11.90
C ASP A 140 17.85 3.81 13.35
N ALA A 141 16.57 4.07 13.56
CA ALA A 141 15.94 3.89 14.86
C ALA A 141 15.64 2.42 15.17
N THR A 142 15.92 1.52 14.24
CA THR A 142 15.64 0.09 14.42
C THR A 142 16.49 -0.47 15.55
N ASN A 143 15.80 -1.04 16.54
CA ASN A 143 16.41 -1.71 17.67
C ASN A 143 16.26 -3.21 17.50
N GLU A 144 17.35 -3.96 17.57
CA GLU A 144 17.34 -5.43 17.44
C GLU A 144 16.56 -6.12 18.57
N ASP A 145 16.46 -5.50 19.74
CA ASP A 145 15.63 -6.00 20.85
C ASP A 145 14.14 -5.90 20.49
N ASP A 146 13.69 -4.77 19.89
CA ASP A 146 12.33 -4.61 19.41
C ASP A 146 11.98 -5.66 18.35
N TYR A 147 12.93 -5.92 17.45
CA TYR A 147 12.76 -6.92 16.39
C TYR A 147 12.64 -8.34 16.96
N THR A 148 13.45 -8.65 17.98
CA THR A 148 13.40 -9.93 18.69
C THR A 148 12.07 -10.12 19.41
N VAL A 149 11.59 -9.10 20.12
CA VAL A 149 10.28 -9.12 20.79
C VAL A 149 9.15 -9.31 19.78
N PHE A 150 9.21 -8.62 18.65
CA PHE A 150 8.22 -8.79 17.59
C PHE A 150 8.21 -10.22 17.02
N LYS A 151 9.36 -10.80 16.72
CA LYS A 151 9.46 -12.19 16.23
C LYS A 151 8.87 -13.17 17.25
N SER A 152 9.15 -12.97 18.55
CA SER A 152 8.56 -13.78 19.62
C SER A 152 7.03 -13.64 19.65
N TRP A 153 6.52 -12.40 19.64
CA TRP A 153 5.09 -12.14 19.59
C TRP A 153 4.44 -12.79 18.36
N LEU A 154 5.01 -12.61 17.18
CA LEU A 154 4.46 -13.13 15.92
C LEU A 154 4.32 -14.65 15.97
N LYS A 155 5.37 -15.35 16.45
CA LYS A 155 5.35 -16.81 16.63
C LYS A 155 4.27 -17.22 17.64
N ASN A 156 4.27 -16.60 18.83
CA ASN A 156 3.31 -16.91 19.88
C ASN A 156 1.88 -16.65 19.38
N TYR A 157 1.66 -15.55 18.67
CA TYR A 157 0.37 -15.19 18.10
C TYR A 157 -0.11 -16.22 17.06
N ILE A 158 0.71 -16.56 16.08
CA ILE A 158 0.33 -17.50 15.01
C ILE A 158 0.03 -18.90 15.58
N LEU A 159 0.77 -19.34 16.59
CA LEU A 159 0.60 -20.66 17.19
C LEU A 159 -0.58 -20.78 18.16
N ARG A 160 -1.22 -19.67 18.54
CA ARG A 160 -2.41 -19.68 19.40
C ARG A 160 -3.55 -20.46 18.73
N LYS A 161 -4.26 -21.28 19.52
CA LYS A 161 -5.40 -22.09 19.04
C LYS A 161 -6.73 -21.33 19.01
N ASP A 162 -6.82 -20.22 19.72
CA ASP A 162 -8.04 -19.42 19.88
C ASP A 162 -8.17 -18.28 18.84
N ILE A 163 -7.21 -18.13 17.94
CA ILE A 163 -7.31 -17.20 16.82
C ILE A 163 -8.47 -17.62 15.91
N ILE A 164 -9.38 -16.70 15.66
CA ILE A 164 -10.62 -16.95 14.88
C ILE A 164 -10.39 -16.88 13.38
N ALA A 165 -9.38 -16.14 12.95
CA ALA A 165 -9.07 -16.01 11.52
C ALA A 165 -8.69 -17.35 10.89
N GLU A 166 -9.33 -17.69 9.78
CA GLU A 166 -9.00 -18.87 8.98
C GLU A 166 -7.66 -18.71 8.23
N GLN A 167 -7.33 -17.47 7.91
CA GLN A 167 -6.08 -17.09 7.24
C GLN A 167 -5.46 -15.87 7.94
N ILE A 168 -4.16 -15.91 8.15
CA ILE A 168 -3.36 -14.76 8.60
C ILE A 168 -2.63 -14.21 7.37
N VAL A 169 -2.77 -12.92 7.13
CA VAL A 169 -2.12 -12.20 6.04
C VAL A 169 -1.02 -11.32 6.63
N ILE A 170 0.21 -11.55 6.19
CA ILE A 170 1.39 -10.79 6.62
C ILE A 170 1.86 -9.97 5.43
N ILE A 171 1.80 -8.65 5.55
CA ILE A 171 2.04 -7.72 4.46
C ILE A 171 3.33 -6.97 4.71
N PHE A 172 4.27 -7.07 3.80
CA PHE A 172 5.51 -6.31 3.83
C PHE A 172 5.39 -5.02 3.04
N LEU A 173 5.63 -3.92 3.73
CA LEU A 173 5.66 -2.55 3.22
C LEU A 173 7.06 -1.96 3.45
N GLY A 174 7.22 -0.68 3.21
CA GLY A 174 8.43 0.06 3.55
C GLY A 174 8.99 0.80 2.36
N GLY A 175 10.30 0.82 2.18
CA GLY A 175 10.94 1.30 0.97
C GLY A 175 10.64 0.35 -0.19
N GLU A 176 11.50 -0.63 -0.39
CA GLU A 176 11.28 -1.77 -1.29
C GLU A 176 11.61 -3.06 -0.52
N PRO A 177 10.61 -3.86 -0.13
CA PRO A 177 10.85 -5.05 0.69
C PRO A 177 11.88 -6.00 0.09
N THR A 178 11.86 -6.18 -1.23
CA THR A 178 12.78 -7.09 -1.92
C THR A 178 14.25 -6.64 -1.89
N ALA A 179 14.53 -5.39 -1.50
CA ALA A 179 15.86 -4.87 -1.28
C ALA A 179 16.34 -4.96 0.18
N SER A 180 15.44 -5.31 1.11
CA SER A 180 15.71 -5.38 2.55
C SER A 180 16.16 -6.77 2.99
N GLU A 181 17.29 -6.87 3.69
CA GLU A 181 17.71 -8.14 4.29
C GLU A 181 16.80 -8.58 5.45
N ARG A 182 16.22 -7.63 6.19
CA ARG A 182 15.24 -7.94 7.25
C ARG A 182 13.96 -8.55 6.70
N PHE A 183 13.53 -8.16 5.48
CA PHE A 183 12.42 -8.83 4.82
C PHE A 183 12.71 -10.32 4.64
N TYR A 184 13.88 -10.67 4.13
CA TYR A 184 14.22 -12.08 3.90
C TYR A 184 14.35 -12.87 5.20
N ASP A 185 14.93 -12.28 6.25
CA ASP A 185 14.99 -12.90 7.58
C ASP A 185 13.59 -13.19 8.15
N LEU A 186 12.65 -12.23 8.01
CA LEU A 186 11.27 -12.44 8.43
C LEU A 186 10.54 -13.48 7.60
N VAL A 187 10.74 -13.51 6.28
CA VAL A 187 10.14 -14.53 5.41
C VAL A 187 10.61 -15.91 5.84
N ASP A 188 11.92 -16.10 6.01
CA ASP A 188 12.49 -17.37 6.44
C ASP A 188 11.97 -17.79 7.84
N TYR A 189 11.83 -16.82 8.77
CA TYR A 189 11.26 -17.05 10.10
C TYR A 189 9.77 -17.45 10.06
N ILE A 190 8.96 -16.80 9.20
CA ILE A 190 7.53 -17.12 9.04
C ILE A 190 7.36 -18.50 8.41
N GLU A 191 8.21 -18.88 7.45
CA GLU A 191 8.23 -20.23 6.88
C GLU A 191 8.48 -21.31 7.96
N ASP A 192 9.37 -21.02 8.91
CA ASP A 192 9.61 -21.95 10.01
C ASP A 192 8.41 -22.05 10.97
N ILE A 193 7.72 -20.95 11.24
CA ILE A 193 6.49 -20.97 12.04
C ILE A 193 5.39 -21.75 11.30
N ALA A 194 5.27 -21.57 10.00
CA ALA A 194 4.25 -22.23 9.19
C ALA A 194 4.36 -23.76 9.19
N LYS A 195 5.55 -24.31 9.46
CA LYS A 195 5.76 -25.76 9.65
C LYS A 195 5.15 -26.30 10.95
N LEU A 196 4.84 -25.41 11.91
CA LEU A 196 4.37 -25.73 13.26
C LEU A 196 2.85 -25.54 13.42
N THR A 197 2.13 -25.15 12.39
CA THR A 197 0.69 -24.84 12.45
C THR A 197 -0.02 -25.29 11.18
N ASP A 198 -1.33 -25.59 11.29
CA ASP A 198 -2.21 -25.85 10.15
C ASP A 198 -2.93 -24.59 9.65
N LYS A 199 -2.66 -23.43 10.28
CA LYS A 199 -3.26 -22.16 9.85
C LYS A 199 -2.77 -21.78 8.46
N LYS A 200 -3.69 -21.26 7.65
CA LYS A 200 -3.31 -20.66 6.38
C LYS A 200 -2.59 -19.34 6.63
N ILE A 201 -1.41 -19.20 6.06
CA ILE A 201 -0.66 -17.95 6.09
C ILE A 201 -0.43 -17.51 4.64
N ARG A 202 -0.73 -16.25 4.34
CA ARG A 202 -0.37 -15.61 3.08
C ARG A 202 0.62 -14.49 3.34
N LEU A 203 1.73 -14.51 2.63
CA LEU A 203 2.66 -13.39 2.59
C LEU A 203 2.27 -12.45 1.46
N GLU A 204 2.20 -11.17 1.73
CA GLU A 204 2.01 -10.14 0.73
C GLU A 204 3.21 -9.19 0.72
N ILE A 205 3.67 -8.83 -0.47
CA ILE A 205 4.70 -7.80 -0.63
C ILE A 205 4.14 -6.64 -1.44
N CYS A 206 4.36 -5.41 -0.96
CA CYS A 206 4.11 -4.21 -1.76
C CYS A 206 5.43 -3.76 -2.39
N THR A 207 5.57 -4.03 -3.67
CA THR A 207 6.83 -3.83 -4.39
C THR A 207 6.69 -2.82 -5.53
N ASN A 208 7.78 -2.11 -5.82
CA ASN A 208 7.91 -1.30 -7.03
C ASN A 208 8.19 -2.15 -8.29
N ALA A 209 8.37 -3.45 -8.12
CA ALA A 209 8.71 -4.44 -9.16
C ALA A 209 9.94 -4.06 -10.01
N ASN A 210 10.84 -3.21 -9.51
CA ASN A 210 12.03 -2.74 -10.23
C ASN A 210 13.33 -3.44 -9.79
N SER A 211 13.22 -4.47 -8.94
CA SER A 211 14.37 -5.16 -8.38
C SER A 211 15.34 -5.67 -9.44
N LYS A 212 16.65 -5.48 -9.22
CA LYS A 212 17.68 -6.06 -10.07
C LYS A 212 17.55 -7.58 -10.11
N LYS A 213 18.01 -8.19 -11.22
CA LYS A 213 17.85 -9.62 -11.48
C LYS A 213 18.20 -10.51 -10.28
N PHE A 214 19.31 -10.26 -9.59
CA PHE A 214 19.75 -11.09 -8.48
C PHE A 214 18.79 -11.02 -7.26
N LEU A 215 18.19 -9.85 -6.98
CA LEU A 215 17.17 -9.70 -5.93
C LEU A 215 15.86 -10.36 -6.35
N MET A 216 15.47 -10.19 -7.61
CA MET A 216 14.29 -10.86 -8.14
C MET A 216 14.45 -12.39 -8.10
N ASP A 217 15.63 -12.91 -8.46
CA ASP A 217 15.91 -14.35 -8.36
C ASP A 217 15.86 -14.82 -6.89
N LYS A 218 16.34 -14.01 -5.94
CA LYS A 218 16.27 -14.29 -4.50
C LYS A 218 14.82 -14.42 -4.00
N VAL A 219 13.91 -13.55 -4.48
CA VAL A 219 12.47 -13.62 -4.15
C VAL A 219 11.84 -14.87 -4.78
N ILE A 220 12.01 -15.07 -6.08
CA ILE A 220 11.42 -16.21 -6.81
C ILE A 220 11.88 -17.54 -6.19
N THR A 221 13.16 -17.69 -5.86
CA THR A 221 13.66 -18.89 -5.19
C THR A 221 12.93 -19.18 -3.87
N ARG A 222 12.61 -18.14 -3.09
CA ARG A 222 11.82 -18.31 -1.87
C ARG A 222 10.38 -18.70 -2.18
N MET A 223 9.77 -18.06 -3.16
CA MET A 223 8.43 -18.43 -3.60
C MET A 223 8.38 -19.89 -4.06
N ASP A 224 9.37 -20.36 -4.85
CA ASP A 224 9.45 -21.74 -5.34
C ASP A 224 9.48 -22.76 -4.20
N THR A 225 10.25 -22.48 -3.14
CA THR A 225 10.44 -23.37 -1.98
C THR A 225 9.39 -23.18 -0.89
N SER A 226 8.62 -22.09 -0.93
CA SER A 226 7.64 -21.71 0.08
C SER A 226 6.48 -22.69 0.17
N LYS A 227 6.02 -22.94 1.40
CA LYS A 227 4.72 -23.58 1.66
C LYS A 227 3.56 -22.59 1.74
N LEU A 228 3.87 -21.30 1.76
CA LEU A 228 2.91 -20.22 1.91
C LEU A 228 2.33 -19.80 0.56
N ALA A 229 1.14 -19.23 0.60
CA ALA A 229 0.58 -18.47 -0.49
C ALA A 229 1.23 -17.08 -0.55
N TRP A 230 1.31 -16.49 -1.76
CA TRP A 230 1.90 -15.16 -1.96
C TRP A 230 0.90 -14.21 -2.61
N GLY A 231 0.82 -13.00 -2.06
CA GLY A 231 0.17 -11.85 -2.67
C GLY A 231 1.21 -10.84 -3.13
N ILE A 232 1.02 -10.26 -4.30
CA ILE A 232 1.94 -9.26 -4.86
C ILE A 232 1.18 -7.96 -5.09
N GLY A 233 1.47 -6.96 -4.28
CA GLY A 233 1.02 -5.58 -4.49
C GLY A 233 2.03 -4.84 -5.37
N VAL A 234 1.64 -4.48 -6.58
CA VAL A 234 2.52 -3.78 -7.52
C VAL A 234 2.21 -2.30 -7.50
N SER A 235 3.21 -1.52 -7.11
CA SER A 235 3.11 -0.07 -7.01
C SER A 235 3.58 0.57 -8.31
N ASN A 236 2.65 0.90 -9.19
CA ASN A 236 2.89 1.71 -10.39
C ASN A 236 1.60 2.37 -10.87
N GLU A 237 1.72 3.55 -11.49
CA GLU A 237 0.59 4.41 -11.87
C GLU A 237 0.70 5.03 -13.25
N ALA A 238 1.76 4.74 -14.00
CA ALA A 238 1.99 5.32 -15.31
C ALA A 238 2.67 4.31 -16.25
N PHE A 239 2.74 4.64 -17.53
CA PHE A 239 3.29 3.78 -18.59
C PHE A 239 4.60 4.34 -19.12
N GLY A 240 5.59 3.47 -19.35
CA GLY A 240 6.82 3.81 -20.06
C GLY A 240 7.64 4.91 -19.40
N GLU A 241 8.02 5.91 -20.19
CA GLU A 241 8.84 7.05 -19.75
C GLU A 241 8.17 7.88 -18.63
N ASP A 242 6.84 7.95 -18.63
CA ASP A 242 6.10 8.65 -17.57
C ASP A 242 6.28 7.96 -16.21
N ALA A 243 6.23 6.63 -16.20
CA ALA A 243 6.52 5.86 -14.98
C ALA A 243 7.95 6.08 -14.50
N GLU A 244 8.92 6.10 -15.40
CA GLU A 244 10.33 6.35 -15.07
C GLU A 244 10.59 7.79 -14.61
N GLY A 245 9.80 8.76 -15.09
CA GLY A 245 9.86 10.15 -14.64
C GLY A 245 9.31 10.32 -13.22
N ILE A 246 8.15 9.72 -12.93
CA ILE A 246 7.50 9.79 -11.62
C ILE A 246 8.26 8.97 -10.57
N ARG A 247 8.70 7.77 -10.95
CA ARG A 247 9.44 6.85 -10.08
C ARG A 247 10.93 6.85 -10.45
N HIS A 248 11.61 7.96 -10.11
CA HIS A 248 13.00 8.14 -10.48
C HIS A 248 13.87 6.93 -10.07
N GLY A 249 14.58 6.35 -11.07
CA GLY A 249 15.35 5.11 -10.93
C GLY A 249 14.63 3.86 -11.41
N LEU A 250 13.35 3.95 -11.75
CA LEU A 250 12.63 2.86 -12.40
C LEU A 250 13.16 2.65 -13.83
N ASP A 251 13.30 1.39 -14.19
CA ASP A 251 13.60 0.92 -15.54
C ASP A 251 12.36 0.16 -16.03
N TRP A 252 11.67 0.73 -17.01
CA TRP A 252 10.39 0.19 -17.49
C TRP A 252 10.51 -1.22 -18.06
N SER A 253 11.59 -1.53 -18.73
CA SER A 253 11.83 -2.89 -19.28
C SER A 253 11.96 -3.90 -18.14
N ARG A 254 12.78 -3.59 -17.15
CA ARG A 254 12.96 -4.44 -15.96
C ARG A 254 11.68 -4.59 -15.13
N PHE A 255 10.93 -3.50 -14.97
CA PHE A 255 9.61 -3.54 -14.35
C PHE A 255 8.70 -4.54 -15.06
N GLY A 256 8.61 -4.48 -16.40
CA GLY A 256 7.79 -5.39 -17.19
C GLY A 256 8.22 -6.86 -17.07
N GLU A 257 9.52 -7.14 -17.08
CA GLU A 257 10.04 -8.50 -16.89
C GLU A 257 9.74 -9.04 -15.49
N ASN A 258 9.92 -8.23 -14.44
CA ASN A 258 9.63 -8.64 -13.08
C ASN A 258 8.13 -8.82 -12.85
N PHE A 259 7.30 -7.91 -13.38
CA PHE A 259 5.84 -8.02 -13.34
C PHE A 259 5.38 -9.34 -13.95
N LYS A 260 5.90 -9.69 -15.14
CA LYS A 260 5.62 -10.95 -15.80
C LYS A 260 5.98 -12.15 -14.92
N ARG A 261 7.16 -12.14 -14.29
CA ARG A 261 7.59 -13.22 -13.38
C ARG A 261 6.62 -13.39 -12.20
N TYR A 262 6.15 -12.30 -11.61
CA TYR A 262 5.18 -12.34 -10.52
C TYR A 262 3.83 -12.89 -10.94
N ILE A 263 3.26 -12.42 -12.06
CA ILE A 263 1.94 -12.86 -12.49
C ILE A 263 1.93 -14.32 -12.97
N GLN A 264 3.05 -14.83 -13.51
CA GLN A 264 3.17 -16.22 -13.97
C GLN A 264 3.48 -17.20 -12.83
N HIS A 265 3.95 -16.71 -11.68
CA HIS A 265 4.39 -17.61 -10.61
C HIS A 265 3.21 -18.39 -10.02
N PRO A 266 3.31 -19.74 -9.89
CA PRO A 266 2.19 -20.57 -9.42
C PRO A 266 1.77 -20.28 -7.97
N LYS A 267 2.70 -19.85 -7.13
CA LYS A 267 2.43 -19.48 -5.72
C LYS A 267 1.79 -18.10 -5.55
N THR A 268 1.72 -17.28 -6.59
CA THR A 268 1.03 -16.00 -6.54
C THR A 268 -0.47 -16.24 -6.60
N GLU A 269 -1.16 -16.09 -5.48
CA GLU A 269 -2.62 -16.24 -5.38
C GLU A 269 -3.36 -14.92 -5.64
N LEU A 270 -2.73 -13.79 -5.31
CA LEU A 270 -3.32 -12.46 -5.41
C LEU A 270 -2.35 -11.48 -6.06
N ILE A 271 -2.84 -10.72 -7.03
CA ILE A 271 -2.16 -9.53 -7.55
C ILE A 271 -3.00 -8.30 -7.20
N VAL A 272 -2.39 -7.34 -6.54
CA VAL A 272 -3.00 -6.04 -6.23
C VAL A 272 -2.25 -4.96 -6.99
N LEU A 273 -2.94 -4.25 -7.87
CA LEU A 273 -2.38 -3.10 -8.57
C LEU A 273 -2.67 -1.85 -7.76
N SER A 274 -1.62 -1.19 -7.28
CA SER A 274 -1.70 -0.07 -6.33
C SER A 274 -1.20 1.24 -6.94
N PRO A 275 -1.94 1.84 -7.90
CA PRO A 275 -1.57 3.13 -8.47
C PRO A 275 -1.76 4.25 -7.44
N THR A 276 -0.86 5.23 -7.49
CA THR A 276 -0.96 6.48 -6.72
C THR A 276 -1.23 7.62 -7.68
N ILE A 277 -2.49 8.02 -7.79
CA ILE A 277 -2.93 9.04 -8.76
C ILE A 277 -2.48 10.43 -8.33
N ASN A 278 -1.88 11.13 -9.28
CA ASN A 278 -1.35 12.47 -9.12
C ASN A 278 -1.45 13.27 -10.45
N ILE A 279 -1.10 14.56 -10.41
CA ILE A 279 -1.21 15.44 -11.58
C ILE A 279 -0.38 14.96 -12.79
N PHE A 280 0.72 14.25 -12.58
CA PHE A 280 1.64 13.83 -13.64
C PHE A 280 1.23 12.53 -14.34
N ASN A 281 0.44 11.67 -13.71
CA ASN A 281 0.07 10.38 -14.30
C ASN A 281 -1.36 10.32 -14.84
N LEU A 282 -2.22 11.28 -14.51
CA LEU A 282 -3.62 11.20 -14.88
C LEU A 282 -3.83 11.08 -16.41
N LYS A 283 -2.99 11.73 -17.22
CA LYS A 283 -3.05 11.63 -18.69
C LYS A 283 -2.71 10.26 -19.23
N SER A 284 -1.70 9.58 -18.65
CA SER A 284 -1.18 8.30 -19.16
C SER A 284 -1.70 7.08 -18.39
N PHE A 285 -2.51 7.28 -17.36
CA PHE A 285 -3.01 6.19 -16.52
C PHE A 285 -3.79 5.14 -17.33
N HIS A 286 -4.60 5.55 -18.31
CA HIS A 286 -5.31 4.63 -19.19
C HIS A 286 -4.39 3.73 -20.01
N LEU A 287 -3.19 4.20 -20.38
CA LEU A 287 -2.18 3.40 -21.09
C LEU A 287 -1.61 2.31 -20.17
N TYR A 288 -1.36 2.65 -18.90
CA TYR A 288 -0.92 1.67 -17.90
C TYR A 288 -1.99 0.58 -17.69
N ILE A 289 -3.26 0.97 -17.58
CA ILE A 289 -4.38 0.03 -17.48
C ILE A 289 -4.37 -0.94 -18.66
N THR A 290 -4.34 -0.41 -19.88
CA THR A 290 -4.33 -1.22 -21.11
C THR A 290 -3.14 -2.19 -21.12
N TRP A 291 -1.94 -1.69 -20.80
CA TRP A 291 -0.74 -2.53 -20.74
C TRP A 291 -0.88 -3.66 -19.72
N VAL A 292 -1.40 -3.39 -18.52
CA VAL A 292 -1.63 -4.42 -17.49
C VAL A 292 -2.53 -5.53 -18.01
N TYR A 293 -3.67 -5.18 -18.61
CA TYR A 293 -4.60 -6.18 -19.16
C TYR A 293 -3.95 -7.02 -20.28
N GLU A 294 -3.12 -6.40 -21.13
CA GLU A 294 -2.36 -7.11 -22.15
C GLU A 294 -1.37 -8.11 -21.52
N GLN A 295 -0.66 -7.72 -20.43
CA GLN A 295 0.24 -8.63 -19.74
C GLN A 295 -0.49 -9.86 -19.19
N PHE A 296 -1.62 -9.64 -18.50
CA PHE A 296 -2.42 -10.77 -18.00
C PHE A 296 -2.96 -11.64 -19.14
N LYS A 297 -3.45 -11.05 -20.20
CA LYS A 297 -3.97 -11.78 -21.37
C LYS A 297 -2.91 -12.67 -22.01
N LEU A 298 -1.66 -12.16 -22.12
CA LEU A 298 -0.57 -12.87 -22.76
C LEU A 298 0.09 -13.92 -21.88
N TYR A 299 0.22 -13.64 -20.57
CA TYR A 299 1.11 -14.43 -19.72
C TYR A 299 0.43 -15.14 -18.56
N ALA A 300 -0.75 -14.70 -18.15
CA ALA A 300 -1.48 -15.25 -17.00
C ALA A 300 -3.01 -15.10 -17.16
N PRO A 301 -3.63 -15.62 -18.24
CA PRO A 301 -5.03 -15.33 -18.58
C PRO A 301 -6.04 -15.81 -17.53
N GLU A 302 -5.68 -16.82 -16.73
CA GLU A 302 -6.54 -17.37 -15.68
C GLU A 302 -6.32 -16.74 -14.30
N LYS A 303 -5.31 -15.84 -14.19
CA LYS A 303 -4.98 -15.24 -12.90
C LYS A 303 -5.85 -14.03 -12.61
N GLU A 304 -6.38 -13.98 -11.40
CA GLU A 304 -7.16 -12.87 -10.91
C GLU A 304 -6.28 -11.75 -10.37
N PHE A 305 -6.72 -10.51 -10.51
CA PHE A 305 -6.09 -9.34 -9.95
C PHE A 305 -7.12 -8.29 -9.56
N THR A 306 -6.73 -7.39 -8.67
CA THR A 306 -7.58 -6.29 -8.22
C THR A 306 -6.85 -4.95 -8.28
N TRP A 307 -7.60 -3.87 -8.33
CA TRP A 307 -7.09 -2.52 -8.24
C TRP A 307 -7.34 -1.95 -6.84
N TYR A 308 -6.31 -1.40 -6.25
CA TYR A 308 -6.37 -0.65 -5.00
C TYR A 308 -5.71 0.71 -5.21
N GLY A 309 -6.47 1.67 -5.74
CA GLY A 309 -5.96 2.99 -6.08
C GLY A 309 -5.80 3.89 -4.85
N ASN A 310 -4.71 4.63 -4.83
CA ASN A 310 -4.42 5.64 -3.84
C ASN A 310 -4.43 7.03 -4.47
N PHE A 311 -4.71 8.04 -3.66
CA PHE A 311 -4.61 9.44 -4.04
C PHE A 311 -3.54 10.12 -3.21
N ILE A 312 -2.76 10.96 -3.86
CA ILE A 312 -1.83 11.82 -3.13
C ILE A 312 -2.63 12.87 -2.36
N SER A 313 -2.36 12.96 -1.06
CA SER A 313 -2.83 14.02 -0.19
C SER A 313 -1.67 14.83 0.38
N TRP A 314 -0.46 14.37 0.17
CA TRP A 314 0.79 15.04 0.46
C TRP A 314 1.90 14.43 -0.41
N PRO A 315 2.71 15.25 -1.11
CA PRO A 315 2.61 16.73 -1.17
C PRO A 315 1.33 17.19 -1.88
N ASP A 316 0.68 18.23 -1.32
CA ASP A 316 -0.60 18.77 -1.82
C ASP A 316 -0.49 19.25 -3.28
N GLU A 317 0.65 19.77 -3.66
CA GLU A 317 0.95 20.27 -5.01
C GLU A 317 0.75 19.21 -6.10
N MET A 318 0.71 17.95 -5.72
CA MET A 318 0.50 16.82 -6.66
C MET A 318 -0.94 16.31 -6.70
N ASP A 319 -1.85 16.85 -5.90
CA ASP A 319 -3.25 16.41 -5.91
C ASP A 319 -3.94 16.79 -7.24
N ILE A 320 -4.67 15.84 -7.83
CA ILE A 320 -5.41 16.05 -9.09
C ILE A 320 -6.51 17.10 -8.97
N SER A 321 -6.91 17.48 -7.77
CA SER A 321 -7.88 18.55 -7.54
C SER A 321 -7.40 19.92 -8.08
N HIS A 322 -6.10 20.09 -8.26
CA HIS A 322 -5.53 21.30 -8.84
C HIS A 322 -5.68 21.39 -10.36
N LEU A 323 -5.95 20.27 -11.04
CA LEU A 323 -6.04 20.22 -12.50
C LEU A 323 -7.32 20.86 -13.04
N PRO A 324 -7.29 21.38 -14.28
CA PRO A 324 -8.50 21.83 -14.99
C PRO A 324 -9.55 20.71 -15.11
N LYS A 325 -10.85 21.08 -15.05
CA LYS A 325 -11.97 20.12 -15.14
C LYS A 325 -11.97 19.33 -16.45
N GLU A 326 -11.38 19.87 -17.50
CA GLU A 326 -11.23 19.25 -18.82
C GLU A 326 -10.39 17.97 -18.77
N TYR A 327 -9.61 17.76 -17.69
CA TYR A 327 -8.89 16.52 -17.45
C TYR A 327 -9.82 15.33 -17.17
N VAL A 328 -11.11 15.55 -16.94
CA VAL A 328 -12.11 14.47 -16.82
C VAL A 328 -12.06 13.50 -18.00
N LYS A 329 -11.74 13.98 -19.20
CA LYS A 329 -11.57 13.14 -20.39
C LYS A 329 -10.54 12.00 -20.20
N TYR A 330 -9.49 12.22 -19.40
CA TYR A 330 -8.47 11.19 -19.12
C TYR A 330 -8.96 10.17 -18.10
N ILE A 331 -9.84 10.59 -17.18
CA ILE A 331 -10.53 9.67 -16.27
C ILE A 331 -11.50 8.80 -17.07
N GLU A 332 -12.22 9.38 -18.04
CA GLU A 332 -13.12 8.66 -18.94
C GLU A 332 -12.36 7.67 -19.84
N LEU A 333 -11.15 8.01 -20.30
CA LEU A 333 -10.28 7.07 -21.01
C LEU A 333 -9.85 5.90 -20.12
N ALA A 334 -9.52 6.15 -18.86
CA ALA A 334 -9.17 5.11 -17.89
C ALA A 334 -10.37 4.20 -17.60
N GLU A 335 -11.55 4.78 -17.41
CA GLU A 335 -12.81 4.07 -17.25
C GLU A 335 -13.11 3.19 -18.47
N HIS A 336 -13.00 3.75 -19.68
CA HIS A 336 -13.21 3.00 -20.93
C HIS A 336 -12.21 1.85 -21.10
N ALA A 337 -10.93 2.08 -20.80
CA ALA A 337 -9.89 1.04 -20.90
C ALA A 337 -10.23 -0.19 -20.04
N ILE A 338 -10.73 0.03 -18.81
CA ILE A 338 -11.16 -1.06 -17.96
C ILE A 338 -12.44 -1.73 -18.47
N PHE A 339 -13.48 -0.97 -18.82
CA PHE A 339 -14.74 -1.55 -19.27
C PHE A 339 -14.56 -2.38 -20.55
N LYS A 340 -13.74 -1.91 -21.49
CA LYS A 340 -13.42 -2.64 -22.72
C LYS A 340 -12.80 -4.01 -22.45
N GLU A 341 -11.95 -4.09 -21.45
CA GLU A 341 -11.22 -5.35 -21.14
C GLU A 341 -12.00 -6.27 -20.20
N THR A 342 -13.01 -5.75 -19.48
CA THR A 342 -13.77 -6.52 -18.47
C THR A 342 -15.03 -7.19 -19.00
N ASP A 343 -15.50 -6.90 -20.22
CA ASP A 343 -16.75 -7.45 -20.75
C ASP A 343 -16.76 -9.00 -20.89
N ASN A 344 -15.61 -9.65 -20.78
CA ASN A 344 -15.47 -11.09 -20.94
C ASN A 344 -14.89 -11.86 -19.73
N LYS A 345 -14.62 -11.21 -18.58
CA LYS A 345 -14.02 -11.89 -17.42
C LYS A 345 -14.73 -11.54 -16.11
N LYS A 346 -14.95 -12.56 -15.27
CA LYS A 346 -15.35 -12.40 -13.86
C LYS A 346 -14.22 -11.76 -13.07
N HIS A 347 -14.12 -10.43 -13.09
CA HIS A 347 -13.21 -9.72 -12.19
C HIS A 347 -13.88 -9.56 -10.83
N VAL A 348 -13.25 -10.07 -9.81
CA VAL A 348 -13.79 -10.22 -8.45
C VAL A 348 -14.09 -8.87 -7.77
N TYR A 349 -13.62 -7.73 -8.30
CA TYR A 349 -13.75 -6.43 -7.62
C TYR A 349 -13.98 -5.25 -8.56
N LYS A 350 -14.89 -5.41 -9.52
CA LYS A 350 -15.31 -4.30 -10.41
C LYS A 350 -15.81 -3.07 -9.62
N GLU A 351 -16.45 -3.31 -8.47
CA GLU A 351 -16.99 -2.26 -7.60
C GLU A 351 -15.89 -1.36 -6.99
N ASN A 352 -14.72 -1.92 -6.64
CA ASN A 352 -13.60 -1.15 -6.11
C ASN A 352 -13.09 -0.14 -7.14
N PHE A 353 -13.04 -0.56 -8.40
CA PHE A 353 -12.57 0.31 -9.47
C PHE A 353 -13.59 1.40 -9.82
N VAL A 354 -14.88 1.08 -9.86
CA VAL A 354 -15.94 2.09 -10.07
C VAL A 354 -15.86 3.17 -8.98
N THR A 355 -15.75 2.76 -7.71
CA THR A 355 -15.57 3.69 -6.59
C THR A 355 -14.32 4.54 -6.74
N PHE A 356 -13.23 3.96 -7.25
CA PHE A 356 -11.98 4.69 -7.49
C PHE A 356 -12.12 5.73 -8.60
N ILE A 357 -12.74 5.40 -9.73
CA ILE A 357 -13.07 6.35 -10.82
C ILE A 357 -13.97 7.48 -10.32
N ASP A 358 -15.02 7.15 -9.58
CA ASP A 358 -15.93 8.16 -9.03
C ASP A 358 -15.18 9.11 -8.07
N THR A 359 -14.27 8.59 -7.27
CA THR A 359 -13.43 9.42 -6.40
C THR A 359 -12.50 10.33 -7.20
N MET A 360 -11.90 9.86 -8.30
CA MET A 360 -11.12 10.72 -9.20
C MET A 360 -11.97 11.88 -9.77
N LYS A 361 -13.17 11.56 -10.25
CA LYS A 361 -14.11 12.59 -10.79
C LYS A 361 -14.48 13.61 -9.71
N GLN A 362 -14.78 13.17 -8.49
CA GLN A 362 -15.09 14.04 -7.36
C GLN A 362 -13.91 14.95 -6.99
N ARG A 363 -12.70 14.42 -6.87
CA ARG A 363 -11.49 15.20 -6.57
C ARG A 363 -11.23 16.25 -7.64
N LEU A 364 -11.29 15.88 -8.91
CA LEU A 364 -11.08 16.80 -10.01
C LEU A 364 -12.14 17.92 -10.03
N ALA A 365 -13.35 17.66 -9.54
CA ALA A 365 -14.43 18.66 -9.47
C ALA A 365 -14.33 19.60 -8.25
N ALA A 366 -13.56 19.24 -7.22
CA ALA A 366 -13.58 19.88 -5.91
C ALA A 366 -12.94 21.28 -5.90
N SER A 367 -11.79 21.43 -6.55
CA SER A 367 -11.08 22.70 -6.62
C SER A 367 -10.26 22.78 -7.91
N TYR A 368 -9.99 24.00 -8.33
CA TYR A 368 -9.13 24.27 -9.48
C TYR A 368 -8.13 25.35 -9.09
N ASN A 369 -6.85 25.08 -9.32
CA ASN A 369 -5.80 26.08 -9.14
C ASN A 369 -5.29 26.52 -10.52
N PRO A 370 -5.55 27.78 -10.97
CA PRO A 370 -5.07 28.26 -12.27
C PRO A 370 -3.54 28.25 -12.39
N ASP A 371 -2.83 28.30 -11.28
CA ASP A 371 -1.36 28.34 -11.22
C ASP A 371 -0.77 26.95 -10.98
N TYR A 372 -1.55 25.86 -11.17
CA TYR A 372 -1.13 24.49 -10.85
C TYR A 372 0.21 24.08 -11.48
N LYS A 373 0.50 24.57 -12.70
CA LYS A 373 1.78 24.26 -13.38
C LYS A 373 2.96 24.92 -12.66
N GLN A 374 2.82 26.20 -12.28
CA GLN A 374 3.85 26.91 -11.53
C GLN A 374 4.08 26.23 -10.17
N VAL A 375 2.99 25.88 -9.48
CA VAL A 375 3.06 25.20 -8.18
C VAL A 375 3.76 23.84 -8.31
N ALA A 376 3.43 23.05 -9.34
CA ALA A 376 4.08 21.78 -9.63
C ALA A 376 5.57 21.96 -9.96
N GLN A 377 5.90 22.96 -10.78
CA GLN A 377 7.29 23.30 -11.12
C GLN A 377 8.10 23.70 -9.89
N GLU A 378 7.59 24.61 -9.08
CA GLU A 378 8.24 25.04 -7.83
C GLU A 378 8.45 23.88 -6.85
N PHE A 379 7.49 22.95 -6.78
CA PHE A 379 7.62 21.73 -5.99
C PHE A 379 8.80 20.88 -6.48
N LEU A 380 8.88 20.61 -7.78
CA LEU A 380 9.95 19.80 -8.37
C LEU A 380 11.33 20.48 -8.22
N GLU A 381 11.38 21.82 -8.32
CA GLU A 381 12.60 22.61 -8.11
C GLU A 381 13.07 22.53 -6.64
N ARG A 382 12.14 22.67 -5.67
CA ARG A 382 12.46 22.51 -4.23
C ARG A 382 13.01 21.12 -3.92
N LYS A 383 12.48 20.11 -4.56
CA LYS A 383 12.96 18.73 -4.44
C LYS A 383 14.24 18.46 -5.24
N GLN A 384 14.80 19.47 -5.93
CA GLN A 384 15.95 19.36 -6.83
C GLN A 384 15.79 18.27 -7.91
N LEU A 385 14.55 17.95 -8.23
CA LEU A 385 14.22 16.85 -9.16
C LEU A 385 14.37 17.29 -10.62
N VAL A 386 14.12 18.56 -10.93
CA VAL A 386 14.21 19.12 -12.30
C VAL A 386 15.61 18.94 -12.92
N LYS A 387 16.65 18.92 -12.12
CA LYS A 387 18.03 18.70 -12.59
C LYS A 387 18.37 17.24 -12.88
N LYS A 388 17.47 16.30 -12.56
CA LYS A 388 17.80 14.87 -12.48
C LYS A 388 17.36 14.06 -13.69
N THR A 389 16.32 14.46 -14.44
CA THR A 389 15.94 13.71 -15.64
C THR A 389 15.21 14.55 -16.68
N ASP A 390 15.60 14.42 -17.96
CA ASP A 390 14.84 14.95 -19.11
C ASP A 390 13.39 14.43 -19.16
N LYS A 391 13.13 13.26 -18.55
CA LYS A 391 11.81 12.63 -18.48
C LYS A 391 10.84 13.43 -17.61
N LEU A 392 11.32 13.99 -16.49
CA LEU A 392 10.48 14.81 -15.62
C LEU A 392 10.14 16.17 -16.28
N ILE A 393 11.08 16.74 -17.05
CA ILE A 393 10.83 17.95 -17.85
C ILE A 393 9.72 17.65 -18.88
N LYS A 394 9.80 16.53 -19.59
CA LYS A 394 8.75 16.11 -20.54
C LYS A 394 7.39 15.93 -19.85
N LEU A 395 7.36 15.41 -18.63
CA LEU A 395 6.12 15.31 -17.84
C LEU A 395 5.54 16.68 -17.51
N MET A 396 6.38 17.66 -17.16
CA MET A 396 5.94 19.03 -16.92
C MET A 396 5.35 19.65 -18.18
N ASP A 397 6.03 19.50 -19.34
CA ASP A 397 5.56 19.98 -20.64
C ASP A 397 4.22 19.31 -21.02
N SER A 398 4.02 18.05 -20.57
CA SER A 398 2.79 17.31 -20.82
C SER A 398 1.57 17.79 -20.01
N LEU A 399 1.73 18.67 -19.02
CA LEU A 399 0.61 19.25 -18.27
C LEU A 399 -0.23 20.25 -19.09
N ASP A 400 0.14 20.52 -20.35
CA ASP A 400 -0.74 21.25 -21.29
C ASP A 400 -1.87 20.37 -21.79
N LEU A 401 -3.06 20.97 -21.94
CA LEU A 401 -4.28 20.32 -22.44
C LEU A 401 -4.17 19.88 -23.89
#